data_4a18d40208f6ecb70004a1f5be870331
#
_entry.id   4a18d40208f6ecb70004a1f5be870331
#
_cell.length_a   1.000
_cell.length_b   1.000
_cell.length_c   1.000
_cell.angle_alpha   90.00
_cell.angle_beta   90.00
_cell.angle_gamma   90.00
#
_symmetry.space_group_name_H-M   'P 1'
#
loop_
_entity.id
_entity.type
_entity.pdbx_description
1 polymer ?
#
loop_
_entity_poly.entity_id
_entity_poly.type
_entity_poly.pdbx_seq_one_letter_code
_entity_poly.pdbx_strand_id
1 'polypeptide(L)'
;YNVGLDSAILMNPQVWVASGHVTTFNDPLIDCKSCKMRHRADKLIEGWLAENPMPDVNVEAMTNDEMVAFIRAQQIPCPGCGKSDFTDIRKFNLMFKTHQGVTEDTAAEVYLRPETAQGIFVNFKNIQRTTRRKIPFGVCQIGKSFRNEITPGNFIFRIREFEQMELEFFCEPDTDLEWFDYWRSFCHEWLKGLHMQDENLRLRDHEKEELSFYSKATTDFEYLFPFGWGELWGVADRTNYDLSQHQKFSGQDMD
;
A
#
# COMPACT_ATOMS: atom_id res chain seq x y z
N TYR A 1 -25.06 6.60 -2.17
CA TYR A 1 -25.33 5.15 -2.06
C TYR A 1 -24.22 4.35 -1.37
N ASN A 2 -23.27 5.01 -0.69
CA ASN A 2 -22.19 4.35 0.05
C ASN A 2 -22.64 4.00 1.48
N VAL A 3 -22.00 2.97 2.05
CA VAL A 3 -22.26 2.49 3.41
C VAL A 3 -21.00 2.70 4.24
N GLY A 4 -21.16 3.28 5.44
CA GLY A 4 -20.06 3.37 6.41
C GLY A 4 -19.86 2.06 7.15
N LEU A 5 -18.62 1.66 7.36
CA LEU A 5 -18.20 0.52 8.15
C LEU A 5 -17.14 0.94 9.17
N ASP A 6 -17.21 0.37 10.36
CA ASP A 6 -16.12 0.41 11.34
C ASP A 6 -15.78 -1.03 11.75
N SER A 7 -14.74 -1.58 11.13
CA SER A 7 -14.25 -2.92 11.42
C SER A 7 -13.12 -2.90 12.46
N ALA A 8 -12.89 -4.03 13.11
CA ALA A 8 -11.86 -4.16 14.13
C ALA A 8 -10.43 -3.95 13.59
N ILE A 9 -9.55 -3.38 14.42
CA ILE A 9 -8.10 -3.30 14.13
C ILE A 9 -7.47 -4.70 14.17
N LEU A 10 -7.82 -5.48 15.20
CA LEU A 10 -7.39 -6.87 15.35
C LEU A 10 -8.42 -7.77 14.69
N MET A 11 -8.00 -8.50 13.67
CA MET A 11 -8.83 -9.46 12.93
C MET A 11 -8.21 -10.84 12.98
N ASN A 12 -8.97 -11.84 12.57
CA ASN A 12 -8.45 -13.20 12.42
C ASN A 12 -7.18 -13.16 11.52
N PRO A 13 -6.04 -13.73 11.95
CA PRO A 13 -4.80 -13.74 11.18
C PRO A 13 -4.95 -14.29 9.76
N GLN A 14 -5.91 -15.19 9.52
CA GLN A 14 -6.19 -15.75 8.19
C GLN A 14 -6.63 -14.69 7.17
N VAL A 15 -7.17 -13.57 7.60
CA VAL A 15 -7.50 -12.43 6.72
C VAL A 15 -6.23 -11.94 6.02
N TRP A 16 -5.13 -11.82 6.75
CA TRP A 16 -3.85 -11.32 6.24
C TRP A 16 -3.08 -12.39 5.44
N VAL A 17 -3.34 -13.67 5.70
CA VAL A 17 -2.86 -14.78 4.86
C VAL A 17 -3.61 -14.79 3.53
N ALA A 18 -4.94 -14.68 3.57
CA ALA A 18 -5.79 -14.68 2.37
C ALA A 18 -5.47 -13.51 1.44
N SER A 19 -5.32 -12.31 1.98
CA SER A 19 -4.96 -11.10 1.21
C SER A 19 -3.50 -11.06 0.75
N GLY A 20 -2.64 -11.96 1.24
CA GLY A 20 -1.21 -12.03 0.88
C GLY A 20 -0.30 -11.12 1.71
N HIS A 21 -0.81 -10.27 2.61
CA HIS A 21 0.01 -9.33 3.38
C HIS A 21 1.12 -10.00 4.20
N VAL A 22 0.85 -11.17 4.76
CA VAL A 22 1.87 -11.91 5.56
C VAL A 22 3.10 -12.27 4.73
N THR A 23 2.93 -12.51 3.42
CA THR A 23 3.99 -13.00 2.53
C THR A 23 4.58 -11.94 1.62
N THR A 24 3.79 -10.97 1.17
CA THR A 24 4.18 -10.03 0.10
C THR A 24 4.33 -8.59 0.56
N PHE A 25 3.79 -8.22 1.72
CA PHE A 25 3.86 -6.85 2.23
C PHE A 25 5.22 -6.55 2.86
N ASN A 26 6.26 -6.49 2.01
CA ASN A 26 7.65 -6.39 2.43
C ASN A 26 8.36 -5.23 1.72
N ASP A 27 9.19 -4.52 2.48
CA ASP A 27 10.15 -3.55 1.94
C ASP A 27 11.55 -4.18 1.78
N PRO A 28 12.34 -3.73 0.80
CA PRO A 28 13.73 -4.16 0.62
C PRO A 28 14.63 -3.47 1.66
N LEU A 29 14.93 -4.16 2.77
CA LEU A 29 15.77 -3.66 3.86
C LEU A 29 17.24 -3.90 3.58
N ILE A 30 18.06 -2.84 3.65
CA ILE A 30 19.52 -2.89 3.55
C ILE A 30 20.15 -2.16 4.74
N ASP A 31 21.23 -2.72 5.30
CA ASP A 31 21.96 -2.12 6.42
C ASP A 31 23.32 -1.58 5.97
N CYS A 32 23.68 -0.37 6.37
CA CYS A 32 25.06 0.10 6.26
C CYS A 32 25.94 -0.64 7.25
N LYS A 33 26.99 -1.35 6.78
CA LYS A 33 27.90 -2.10 7.66
C LYS A 33 28.74 -1.20 8.55
N SER A 34 28.96 0.05 8.14
CA SER A 34 29.81 1.00 8.86
C SER A 34 29.09 1.69 10.03
N CYS A 35 27.95 2.33 9.80
CA CYS A 35 27.21 3.06 10.83
C CYS A 35 26.00 2.33 11.39
N LYS A 36 25.67 1.15 10.86
CA LYS A 36 24.52 0.31 11.25
C LYS A 36 23.14 0.94 10.99
N MET A 37 23.08 2.04 10.25
CA MET A 37 21.81 2.61 9.82
C MET A 37 21.11 1.68 8.83
N ARG A 38 19.80 1.63 8.96
CA ARG A 38 18.90 0.84 8.12
C ARG A 38 18.25 1.75 7.08
N HIS A 39 18.13 1.25 5.85
CA HIS A 39 17.55 1.97 4.75
C HIS A 39 16.61 1.06 3.96
N ARG A 40 15.64 1.64 3.29
CA ARG A 40 14.96 1.00 2.17
C ARG A 40 15.89 1.12 0.95
N ALA A 41 16.19 0.00 0.32
CA ALA A 41 17.13 -0.02 -0.80
C ALA A 41 16.58 0.74 -2.03
N ASP A 42 15.29 0.60 -2.31
CA ASP A 42 14.59 1.35 -3.36
C ASP A 42 14.71 2.87 -3.14
N LYS A 43 14.40 3.35 -1.93
CA LYS A 43 14.50 4.79 -1.60
C LYS A 43 15.93 5.31 -1.56
N LEU A 44 16.90 4.45 -1.24
CA LEU A 44 18.31 4.80 -1.33
C LEU A 44 18.76 5.04 -2.78
N ILE A 45 18.29 4.18 -3.71
CA ILE A 45 18.55 4.33 -5.13
C ILE A 45 17.83 5.55 -5.70
N GLU A 46 16.54 5.73 -5.42
CA GLU A 46 15.76 6.89 -5.87
C GLU A 46 16.38 8.22 -5.41
N GLY A 47 16.79 8.29 -4.13
CA GLY A 47 17.45 9.48 -3.59
C GLY A 47 18.77 9.80 -4.31
N TRP A 48 19.54 8.77 -4.67
CA TRP A 48 20.76 8.95 -5.46
C TRP A 48 20.47 9.35 -6.90
N LEU A 49 19.43 8.75 -7.54
CA LEU A 49 19.00 9.09 -8.90
C LEU A 49 18.47 10.52 -9.02
N ALA A 50 17.91 11.08 -7.97
CA ALA A 50 17.46 12.47 -7.96
C ALA A 50 18.62 13.46 -8.17
N GLU A 51 19.83 13.10 -7.71
CA GLU A 51 21.06 13.89 -7.92
C GLU A 51 21.85 13.43 -9.15
N ASN A 52 21.63 12.20 -9.61
CA ASN A 52 22.34 11.55 -10.72
C ASN A 52 21.33 10.94 -11.71
N PRO A 53 20.59 11.75 -12.49
CA PRO A 53 19.51 11.26 -13.32
C PRO A 53 19.94 10.20 -14.35
N MET A 54 19.28 9.04 -14.34
CA MET A 54 19.45 7.95 -15.31
C MET A 54 18.06 7.57 -15.83
N PRO A 55 17.60 8.13 -16.96
CA PRO A 55 16.21 8.00 -17.42
C PRO A 55 15.76 6.59 -17.75
N ASP A 56 16.71 5.67 -18.02
CA ASP A 56 16.41 4.28 -18.37
C ASP A 56 16.31 3.36 -17.13
N VAL A 57 16.45 3.90 -15.92
CA VAL A 57 16.43 3.12 -14.67
C VAL A 57 15.06 3.21 -14.02
N ASN A 58 14.32 2.10 -14.01
CA ASN A 58 13.07 1.96 -13.26
C ASN A 58 13.33 1.16 -11.98
N VAL A 59 13.39 1.85 -10.84
CA VAL A 59 13.70 1.23 -9.53
C VAL A 59 12.59 0.29 -9.07
N GLU A 60 11.34 0.61 -9.38
CA GLU A 60 10.17 -0.18 -8.95
C GLU A 60 10.12 -1.56 -9.63
N ALA A 61 10.69 -1.67 -10.84
CA ALA A 61 10.79 -2.94 -11.57
C ALA A 61 12.00 -3.80 -11.15
N MET A 62 12.93 -3.26 -10.33
CA MET A 62 14.14 -3.99 -9.93
C MET A 62 13.86 -5.09 -8.91
N THR A 63 14.47 -6.24 -9.12
CA THR A 63 14.60 -7.28 -8.11
C THR A 63 15.58 -6.87 -7.00
N ASN A 64 15.51 -7.52 -5.84
CA ASN A 64 16.46 -7.25 -4.74
C ASN A 64 17.93 -7.42 -5.15
N ASP A 65 18.22 -8.42 -5.97
CA ASP A 65 19.60 -8.68 -6.45
C ASP A 65 20.08 -7.60 -7.41
N GLU A 66 19.20 -7.10 -8.27
CA GLU A 66 19.48 -5.98 -9.17
C GLU A 66 19.70 -4.67 -8.38
N MET A 67 18.88 -4.39 -7.36
CA MET A 67 19.09 -3.24 -6.47
C MET A 67 20.45 -3.32 -5.76
N VAL A 68 20.84 -4.48 -5.23
CA VAL A 68 22.16 -4.68 -4.60
C VAL A 68 23.28 -4.45 -5.59
N ALA A 69 23.16 -5.02 -6.81
CA ALA A 69 24.15 -4.85 -7.86
C ALA A 69 24.28 -3.37 -8.28
N PHE A 70 23.16 -2.67 -8.42
CA PHE A 70 23.13 -1.25 -8.76
C PHE A 70 23.79 -0.38 -7.67
N ILE A 71 23.41 -0.59 -6.40
CA ILE A 71 24.00 0.14 -5.25
C ILE A 71 25.52 -0.02 -5.22
N ARG A 72 26.01 -1.24 -5.46
CA ARG A 72 27.45 -1.53 -5.49
C ARG A 72 28.16 -0.95 -6.72
N ALA A 73 27.57 -1.08 -7.90
CA ALA A 73 28.13 -0.56 -9.14
C ALA A 73 28.26 0.97 -9.15
N GLN A 74 27.23 1.66 -8.65
CA GLN A 74 27.21 3.12 -8.55
C GLN A 74 27.89 3.64 -7.29
N GLN A 75 28.37 2.77 -6.40
CA GLN A 75 28.98 3.12 -5.10
C GLN A 75 28.12 4.11 -4.30
N ILE A 76 26.82 3.89 -4.28
CA ILE A 76 25.86 4.78 -3.62
C ILE A 76 26.27 4.99 -2.17
N PRO A 77 26.46 6.23 -1.69
CA PRO A 77 26.89 6.49 -0.33
C PRO A 77 25.72 6.36 0.65
N CYS A 78 26.03 5.86 1.84
CA CYS A 78 25.08 5.88 2.96
C CYS A 78 24.79 7.33 3.37
N PRO A 79 23.54 7.78 3.41
CA PRO A 79 23.18 9.14 3.81
C PRO A 79 23.67 9.52 5.21
N GLY A 80 23.87 8.52 6.09
CA GLY A 80 24.29 8.78 7.47
C GLY A 80 25.80 8.92 7.67
N CYS A 81 26.64 8.24 6.86
CA CYS A 81 28.08 8.23 7.08
C CYS A 81 28.94 8.36 5.83
N GLY A 82 28.33 8.47 4.65
CA GLY A 82 29.02 8.64 3.37
C GLY A 82 29.76 7.41 2.83
N LYS A 83 29.74 6.25 3.52
CA LYS A 83 30.40 5.04 3.06
C LYS A 83 29.46 4.17 2.23
N SER A 84 30.00 3.45 1.23
CA SER A 84 29.24 2.62 0.28
C SER A 84 29.31 1.12 0.63
N ASP A 85 29.40 0.77 1.93
CA ASP A 85 29.51 -0.62 2.38
C ASP A 85 28.19 -1.09 3.01
N PHE A 86 27.41 -1.83 2.22
CA PHE A 86 26.11 -2.32 2.63
C PHE A 86 26.05 -3.85 2.69
N THR A 87 25.08 -4.37 3.43
CA THR A 87 24.70 -5.79 3.44
C THR A 87 24.02 -6.16 2.13
N ASP A 88 23.65 -7.43 2.00
CA ASP A 88 22.62 -7.83 1.03
C ASP A 88 21.24 -7.37 1.51
N ILE A 89 20.29 -7.26 0.55
CA ILE A 89 18.90 -6.90 0.84
C ILE A 89 18.19 -8.10 1.47
N ARG A 90 17.42 -7.83 2.50
CA ARG A 90 16.49 -8.80 3.10
C ARG A 90 15.07 -8.23 3.07
N LYS A 91 14.08 -9.11 2.91
CA LYS A 91 12.68 -8.72 3.01
C LYS A 91 12.32 -8.37 4.44
N PHE A 92 11.72 -7.22 4.62
CA PHE A 92 11.22 -6.74 5.91
C PHE A 92 9.72 -6.57 5.84
N ASN A 93 8.97 -7.45 6.51
CA ASN A 93 7.51 -7.37 6.52
C ASN A 93 7.05 -6.20 7.39
N LEU A 94 6.16 -5.37 6.84
CA LEU A 94 5.66 -4.15 7.46
C LEU A 94 4.51 -4.40 8.46
N MET A 95 4.05 -5.63 8.61
CA MET A 95 3.00 -5.97 9.59
C MET A 95 3.54 -5.85 11.02
N PHE A 96 2.88 -5.08 11.87
CA PHE A 96 3.09 -5.19 13.31
C PHE A 96 2.46 -6.47 13.83
N LYS A 97 3.23 -7.25 14.57
CA LYS A 97 2.79 -8.46 15.26
C LYS A 97 2.57 -8.20 16.74
N THR A 98 1.56 -8.83 17.29
CA THR A 98 1.30 -8.88 18.72
C THR A 98 0.69 -10.24 19.09
N HIS A 99 0.37 -10.47 20.35
CA HIS A 99 -0.22 -11.71 20.82
C HIS A 99 -1.55 -11.44 21.51
N GLN A 100 -2.47 -12.36 21.34
CA GLN A 100 -3.78 -12.32 21.98
C GLN A 100 -3.86 -13.42 23.05
N GLY A 101 -4.29 -13.06 24.26
CA GLY A 101 -4.40 -14.00 25.38
C GLY A 101 -3.20 -13.91 26.33
N VAL A 102 -2.95 -14.98 27.11
CA VAL A 102 -1.97 -14.99 28.21
C VAL A 102 -0.62 -15.59 27.84
N THR A 103 -0.50 -16.16 26.65
CA THR A 103 0.73 -16.79 26.14
C THR A 103 1.24 -16.07 24.90
N GLU A 104 2.57 -16.00 24.78
CA GLU A 104 3.24 -15.44 23.60
C GLU A 104 3.74 -16.56 22.68
N ASP A 105 2.83 -17.44 22.27
CA ASP A 105 3.12 -18.50 21.31
C ASP A 105 2.63 -18.13 19.89
N THR A 106 3.06 -18.89 18.90
CA THR A 106 2.70 -18.65 17.50
C THR A 106 1.20 -18.84 17.22
N ALA A 107 0.49 -19.60 18.05
CA ALA A 107 -0.96 -19.78 17.92
C ALA A 107 -1.74 -18.55 18.40
N ALA A 108 -1.13 -17.72 19.24
CA ALA A 108 -1.70 -16.49 19.76
C ALA A 108 -1.30 -15.25 18.92
N GLU A 109 -0.49 -15.41 17.87
CA GLU A 109 -0.01 -14.30 17.03
C GLU A 109 -1.18 -13.67 16.27
N VAL A 110 -1.29 -12.35 16.39
CA VAL A 110 -2.23 -11.50 15.63
C VAL A 110 -1.49 -10.28 15.08
N TYR A 111 -2.12 -9.60 14.12
CA TYR A 111 -1.51 -8.46 13.46
C TYR A 111 -2.36 -7.20 13.67
N LEU A 112 -1.70 -6.05 13.82
CA LEU A 112 -2.35 -4.76 13.64
C LEU A 112 -2.59 -4.56 12.13
N ARG A 113 -3.80 -4.16 11.75
CA ARG A 113 -4.15 -3.99 10.33
C ARG A 113 -3.26 -2.94 9.66
N PRO A 114 -2.64 -3.24 8.50
CA PRO A 114 -1.84 -2.29 7.74
C PRO A 114 -2.67 -1.40 6.81
N GLU A 115 -3.95 -1.75 6.64
CA GLU A 115 -4.94 -1.04 5.82
C GLU A 115 -6.36 -1.32 6.32
N THR A 116 -7.30 -0.48 5.95
CA THR A 116 -8.72 -0.64 6.31
C THR A 116 -9.49 -1.46 5.28
N ALA A 117 -8.98 -1.66 4.06
CA ALA A 117 -9.64 -2.34 2.95
C ALA A 117 -10.09 -3.78 3.29
N GLN A 118 -9.22 -4.58 3.90
CA GLN A 118 -9.53 -6.00 4.16
C GLN A 118 -10.70 -6.18 5.13
N GLY A 119 -10.89 -5.24 6.05
CA GLY A 119 -12.07 -5.19 6.91
C GLY A 119 -13.37 -5.00 6.12
N ILE A 120 -13.31 -4.27 5.00
CA ILE A 120 -14.45 -4.08 4.10
C ILE A 120 -14.74 -5.38 3.35
N PHE A 121 -13.73 -6.02 2.76
CA PHE A 121 -13.93 -7.23 1.97
C PHE A 121 -14.50 -8.40 2.78
N VAL A 122 -13.97 -8.65 3.99
CA VAL A 122 -14.51 -9.73 4.85
C VAL A 122 -15.94 -9.47 5.35
N ASN A 123 -16.39 -8.22 5.34
CA ASN A 123 -17.73 -7.83 5.71
C ASN A 123 -18.68 -7.65 4.52
N PHE A 124 -18.25 -7.87 3.29
CA PHE A 124 -19.03 -7.62 2.07
C PHE A 124 -20.43 -8.25 2.15
N LYS A 125 -20.54 -9.55 2.38
CA LYS A 125 -21.84 -10.23 2.47
C LYS A 125 -22.68 -9.77 3.66
N ASN A 126 -22.05 -9.44 4.79
CA ASN A 126 -22.77 -8.88 5.95
C ASN A 126 -23.41 -7.55 5.59
N ILE A 127 -22.67 -6.68 4.92
CA ILE A 127 -23.14 -5.37 4.51
C ILE A 127 -24.25 -5.51 3.47
N GLN A 128 -24.03 -6.33 2.43
CA GLN A 128 -25.03 -6.60 1.40
C GLN A 128 -26.36 -7.06 2.00
N ARG A 129 -26.31 -8.04 2.92
CA ARG A 129 -27.47 -8.61 3.59
C ARG A 129 -28.18 -7.62 4.51
N THR A 130 -27.44 -6.91 5.36
CA THR A 130 -28.03 -6.02 6.38
C THR A 130 -28.56 -4.74 5.77
N THR A 131 -27.92 -4.21 4.73
CA THR A 131 -28.34 -3.00 4.06
C THR A 131 -29.26 -3.25 2.86
N ARG A 132 -29.38 -4.50 2.43
CA ARG A 132 -30.12 -4.93 1.22
C ARG A 132 -29.64 -4.19 -0.04
N ARG A 133 -28.36 -3.85 -0.11
CA ARG A 133 -27.79 -3.19 -1.29
C ARG A 133 -27.60 -4.20 -2.42
N LYS A 134 -27.79 -3.69 -3.62
CA LYS A 134 -27.43 -4.35 -4.88
C LYS A 134 -26.26 -3.61 -5.49
N ILE A 135 -25.43 -4.30 -6.24
CA ILE A 135 -24.33 -3.72 -7.03
C ILE A 135 -24.95 -2.75 -8.07
N PRO A 136 -24.36 -1.59 -8.34
CA PRO A 136 -23.14 -1.10 -7.71
C PRO A 136 -23.39 -0.37 -6.38
N PHE A 137 -22.47 -0.53 -5.43
CA PHE A 137 -22.45 0.25 -4.18
C PHE A 137 -21.04 0.34 -3.58
N GLY A 138 -20.80 1.37 -2.79
CA GLY A 138 -19.54 1.55 -2.09
C GLY A 138 -19.65 1.28 -0.60
N VAL A 139 -18.54 0.85 -0.01
CA VAL A 139 -18.36 0.73 1.44
C VAL A 139 -17.15 1.55 1.83
N CYS A 140 -17.29 2.44 2.78
CA CYS A 140 -16.21 3.29 3.23
C CYS A 140 -15.89 3.10 4.71
N GLN A 141 -14.63 3.23 5.03
CA GLN A 141 -14.12 3.21 6.40
C GLN A 141 -13.07 4.29 6.58
N ILE A 142 -13.15 4.98 7.72
CA ILE A 142 -12.10 5.86 8.22
C ILE A 142 -11.59 5.24 9.52
N GLY A 143 -10.30 5.03 9.65
CA GLY A 143 -9.76 4.42 10.86
C GLY A 143 -8.26 4.30 10.87
N LYS A 144 -7.74 3.88 12.02
CA LYS A 144 -6.30 3.65 12.22
C LYS A 144 -5.79 2.46 11.42
N SER A 145 -4.60 2.65 10.84
CA SER A 145 -3.79 1.60 10.22
C SER A 145 -2.36 1.71 10.71
N PHE A 146 -1.60 0.60 10.60
CA PHE A 146 -0.30 0.45 11.24
C PHE A 146 0.69 -0.22 10.28
N ARG A 147 1.81 0.45 10.02
CA ARG A 147 2.89 -0.09 9.19
C ARG A 147 4.22 0.09 9.91
N ASN A 148 4.96 -0.98 10.12
CA ASN A 148 6.27 -0.95 10.77
C ASN A 148 7.33 -0.37 9.85
N GLU A 149 7.17 0.90 9.49
CA GLU A 149 8.05 1.63 8.57
C GLU A 149 9.51 1.56 9.01
N ILE A 150 10.41 1.25 8.07
CA ILE A 150 11.86 1.19 8.30
C ILE A 150 12.38 2.60 8.60
N THR A 151 11.98 3.59 7.79
CA THR A 151 12.41 4.98 7.89
C THR A 151 11.21 5.94 7.89
N PRO A 152 10.55 6.14 9.04
CA PRO A 152 9.56 7.22 9.16
C PRO A 152 10.19 8.57 8.85
N GLY A 153 9.40 9.48 8.31
CA GLY A 153 9.92 10.80 7.93
C GLY A 153 8.85 11.75 7.42
N ASN A 154 9.29 12.98 7.12
CA ASN A 154 8.43 14.03 6.58
C ASN A 154 7.21 14.32 7.48
N PHE A 155 7.47 14.48 8.78
CA PHE A 155 6.47 14.74 9.82
C PHE A 155 5.41 13.62 9.82
N ILE A 156 4.16 13.91 9.48
CA ILE A 156 3.05 12.94 9.47
C ILE A 156 2.90 12.18 8.14
N PHE A 157 3.70 12.51 7.12
CA PHE A 157 3.56 11.89 5.80
C PHE A 157 3.90 10.40 5.81
N ARG A 158 4.92 9.99 6.57
CA ARG A 158 5.30 8.58 6.73
C ARG A 158 5.55 8.26 8.21
N ILE A 159 4.52 7.72 8.83
CA ILE A 159 4.52 7.35 10.26
C ILE A 159 4.00 5.91 10.42
N ARG A 160 4.23 5.32 11.58
CA ARG A 160 3.88 3.91 11.84
C ARG A 160 2.43 3.68 12.24
N GLU A 161 1.79 4.69 12.81
CA GLU A 161 0.36 4.70 13.12
C GLU A 161 -0.28 5.90 12.43
N PHE A 162 -1.24 5.67 11.55
CA PHE A 162 -1.86 6.73 10.75
C PHE A 162 -3.36 6.47 10.60
N GLU A 163 -4.09 7.46 10.14
CA GLU A 163 -5.48 7.31 9.74
C GLU A 163 -5.56 7.12 8.23
N GLN A 164 -6.42 6.22 7.82
CA GLN A 164 -6.73 5.94 6.43
C GLN A 164 -8.21 6.15 6.20
N MET A 165 -8.55 6.72 5.03
CA MET A 165 -9.91 6.79 4.52
C MET A 165 -9.94 5.97 3.23
N GLU A 166 -10.70 4.90 3.23
CA GLU A 166 -10.85 4.01 2.07
C GLU A 166 -12.31 3.86 1.69
N LEU A 167 -12.55 3.78 0.39
CA LEU A 167 -13.83 3.46 -0.23
C LEU A 167 -13.62 2.32 -1.20
N GLU A 168 -14.19 1.15 -0.88
CA GLU A 168 -14.23 0.03 -1.80
C GLU A 168 -15.57 0.05 -2.54
N PHE A 169 -15.51 0.20 -3.85
CA PHE A 169 -16.69 0.27 -4.70
C PHE A 169 -16.86 -1.04 -5.46
N PHE A 170 -17.98 -1.70 -5.24
CA PHE A 170 -18.33 -2.99 -5.84
C PHE A 170 -19.24 -2.76 -7.05
N CYS A 171 -18.85 -3.25 -8.20
CA CYS A 171 -19.56 -3.08 -9.47
C CYS A 171 -19.80 -4.43 -10.16
N GLU A 172 -20.67 -4.42 -11.19
CA GLU A 172 -20.91 -5.59 -12.02
C GLU A 172 -19.65 -5.99 -12.79
N PRO A 173 -19.42 -7.29 -13.03
CA PRO A 173 -18.33 -7.74 -13.89
C PRO A 173 -18.30 -7.01 -15.24
N ASP A 174 -17.11 -6.79 -15.77
CA ASP A 174 -16.84 -6.12 -17.04
C ASP A 174 -17.21 -4.61 -17.11
N THR A 175 -17.65 -4.02 -15.98
CA THR A 175 -17.88 -2.56 -15.86
C THR A 175 -16.77 -1.85 -15.06
N ASP A 176 -15.77 -2.58 -14.63
CA ASP A 176 -14.68 -2.17 -13.75
C ASP A 176 -13.90 -0.95 -14.28
N LEU A 177 -13.48 -0.97 -15.55
CA LEU A 177 -12.74 0.15 -16.15
C LEU A 177 -13.60 1.42 -16.34
N GLU A 178 -14.90 1.28 -16.60
CA GLU A 178 -15.80 2.44 -16.66
C GLU A 178 -15.93 3.12 -15.30
N TRP A 179 -16.02 2.30 -14.22
CA TRP A 179 -16.06 2.81 -12.86
C TRP A 179 -14.71 3.34 -12.40
N PHE A 180 -13.59 2.75 -12.84
CA PHE A 180 -12.26 3.28 -12.60
C PHE A 180 -12.11 4.71 -13.15
N ASP A 181 -12.49 4.93 -14.42
CA ASP A 181 -12.46 6.26 -15.05
C ASP A 181 -13.40 7.26 -14.36
N TYR A 182 -14.59 6.79 -13.94
CA TYR A 182 -15.50 7.61 -13.14
C TYR A 182 -14.88 8.07 -11.83
N TRP A 183 -14.34 7.14 -11.05
CA TRP A 183 -13.74 7.46 -9.74
C TRP A 183 -12.48 8.31 -9.89
N ARG A 184 -11.65 8.03 -10.87
CA ARG A 184 -10.48 8.84 -11.21
C ARG A 184 -10.90 10.30 -11.47
N SER A 185 -11.91 10.52 -12.29
CA SER A 185 -12.43 11.85 -12.60
C SER A 185 -13.11 12.50 -11.38
N PHE A 186 -13.93 11.75 -10.66
CA PHE A 186 -14.63 12.24 -9.47
C PHE A 186 -13.64 12.69 -8.39
N CYS A 187 -12.62 11.88 -8.08
CA CYS A 187 -11.61 12.20 -7.07
C CYS A 187 -10.80 13.44 -7.46
N HIS A 188 -10.45 13.58 -8.75
CA HIS A 188 -9.76 14.77 -9.23
C HIS A 188 -10.60 16.05 -9.01
N GLU A 189 -11.85 16.05 -9.45
CA GLU A 189 -12.74 17.19 -9.26
C GLU A 189 -13.02 17.48 -7.77
N TRP A 190 -13.09 16.43 -6.95
CA TRP A 190 -13.28 16.58 -5.51
C TRP A 190 -12.07 17.28 -4.86
N LEU A 191 -10.84 16.91 -5.22
CA LEU A 191 -9.62 17.55 -4.73
C LEU A 191 -9.55 19.03 -5.18
N LYS A 192 -9.93 19.33 -6.43
CA LYS A 192 -10.06 20.71 -6.91
C LYS A 192 -11.12 21.50 -6.13
N GLY A 193 -12.24 20.86 -5.77
CA GLY A 193 -13.26 21.43 -4.91
C GLY A 193 -12.77 21.79 -3.49
N LEU A 194 -11.70 21.15 -3.03
CA LEU A 194 -10.97 21.51 -1.81
C LEU A 194 -9.92 22.62 -2.02
N HIS A 195 -9.95 23.29 -3.16
CA HIS A 195 -9.04 24.37 -3.56
C HIS A 195 -7.56 23.93 -3.76
N MET A 196 -7.33 22.67 -4.07
CA MET A 196 -5.99 22.25 -4.53
C MET A 196 -5.72 22.86 -5.91
N GLN A 197 -4.54 23.45 -6.05
CA GLN A 197 -4.13 24.11 -7.27
C GLN A 197 -3.61 23.07 -8.28
N ASP A 198 -3.94 23.24 -9.56
CA ASP A 198 -3.55 22.30 -10.62
C ASP A 198 -2.02 22.14 -10.74
N GLU A 199 -1.24 23.21 -10.48
CA GLU A 199 0.22 23.15 -10.49
C GLU A 199 0.82 22.30 -9.37
N ASN A 200 0.06 22.02 -8.31
CA ASN A 200 0.47 21.22 -7.16
C ASN A 200 -0.15 19.82 -7.14
N LEU A 201 -0.94 19.46 -8.16
CA LEU A 201 -1.64 18.19 -8.26
C LEU A 201 -1.36 17.56 -9.62
N ARG A 202 -0.92 16.32 -9.66
CA ARG A 202 -0.78 15.56 -10.90
C ARG A 202 -1.31 14.13 -10.73
N LEU A 203 -1.78 13.56 -11.83
CA LEU A 203 -2.20 12.17 -11.90
C LEU A 203 -1.06 11.36 -12.54
N ARG A 204 -0.68 10.26 -11.91
CA ARG A 204 0.31 9.31 -12.41
C ARG A 204 -0.34 7.95 -12.59
N ASP A 205 -0.56 7.57 -13.82
CA ASP A 205 -1.03 6.24 -14.16
C ASP A 205 0.14 5.26 -14.06
N HIS A 206 -0.08 4.09 -13.45
CA HIS A 206 0.95 3.07 -13.32
C HIS A 206 1.16 2.33 -14.64
N GLU A 207 2.42 2.12 -15.01
CA GLU A 207 2.79 1.21 -16.09
C GLU A 207 2.50 -0.24 -15.69
N LYS A 208 2.38 -1.13 -16.67
CA LYS A 208 2.01 -2.54 -16.43
C LYS A 208 2.95 -3.26 -15.47
N GLU A 209 4.22 -2.91 -15.52
CA GLU A 209 5.30 -3.48 -14.71
C GLU A 209 5.26 -3.01 -13.25
N GLU A 210 4.58 -1.89 -12.99
CA GLU A 210 4.41 -1.30 -11.65
C GLU A 210 3.14 -1.79 -10.95
N LEU A 211 2.17 -2.31 -11.73
CA LEU A 211 0.89 -2.74 -11.18
C LEU A 211 1.06 -3.84 -10.13
N SER A 212 0.39 -3.68 -9.01
CA SER A 212 0.22 -4.77 -8.06
C SER A 212 -0.43 -5.97 -8.73
N PHE A 213 -0.06 -7.18 -8.30
CA PHE A 213 -0.53 -8.44 -8.88
C PHE A 213 -2.07 -8.62 -8.88
N TYR A 214 -2.78 -7.86 -8.09
CA TYR A 214 -4.24 -7.85 -7.98
C TYR A 214 -4.88 -6.70 -8.77
N SER A 215 -4.11 -5.78 -9.33
CA SER A 215 -4.62 -4.57 -9.96
C SER A 215 -4.58 -4.67 -11.49
N LYS A 216 -5.65 -4.20 -12.14
CA LYS A 216 -5.77 -4.06 -13.59
C LYS A 216 -5.40 -2.66 -14.07
N ALA A 217 -5.64 -1.66 -13.24
CA ALA A 217 -5.30 -0.26 -13.46
C ALA A 217 -5.12 0.45 -12.13
N THR A 218 -4.19 1.40 -12.05
CA THR A 218 -3.94 2.23 -10.87
C THR A 218 -3.56 3.63 -11.30
N THR A 219 -4.11 4.64 -10.64
CA THR A 219 -3.72 6.05 -10.77
C THR A 219 -3.42 6.60 -9.39
N ASP A 220 -2.22 7.14 -9.20
CA ASP A 220 -1.88 7.94 -8.03
C ASP A 220 -2.21 9.41 -8.29
N PHE A 221 -2.79 10.04 -7.28
CA PHE A 221 -2.93 11.48 -7.18
C PHE A 221 -1.76 11.99 -6.36
N GLU A 222 -0.77 12.56 -7.02
CA GLU A 222 0.41 13.10 -6.36
C GLU A 222 0.26 14.60 -6.10
N TYR A 223 0.70 15.02 -4.93
CA TYR A 223 0.71 16.41 -4.50
C TYR A 223 2.15 16.91 -4.32
N LEU A 224 2.39 18.17 -4.67
CA LEU A 224 3.69 18.82 -4.48
C LEU A 224 3.81 19.30 -3.03
N PHE A 225 4.30 18.40 -2.17
CA PHE A 225 4.63 18.73 -0.78
C PHE A 225 5.92 19.57 -0.69
N PRO A 226 6.22 20.17 0.47
CA PRO A 226 7.49 20.89 0.67
C PRO A 226 8.75 20.06 0.43
N PHE A 227 8.66 18.74 0.50
CA PHE A 227 9.75 17.79 0.25
C PHE A 227 9.73 17.18 -1.17
N GLY A 228 8.86 17.65 -2.04
CA GLY A 228 8.70 17.15 -3.41
C GLY A 228 7.36 16.45 -3.65
N TRP A 229 7.25 15.83 -4.82
CA TRP A 229 6.05 15.08 -5.19
C TRP A 229 5.88 13.84 -4.31
N GLY A 230 4.67 13.62 -3.84
CA GLY A 230 4.32 12.44 -3.05
C GLY A 230 2.86 12.05 -3.28
N GLU A 231 2.58 10.76 -3.14
CA GLU A 231 1.23 10.22 -3.24
C GLU A 231 0.34 10.79 -2.13
N LEU A 232 -0.77 11.38 -2.52
CA LEU A 232 -1.81 11.87 -1.63
C LEU A 232 -2.97 10.91 -1.57
N TRP A 233 -3.31 10.28 -2.70
CA TRP A 233 -4.47 9.44 -2.90
C TRP A 233 -4.21 8.46 -4.03
N GLY A 234 -4.83 7.28 -4.00
CA GLY A 234 -4.79 6.30 -5.08
C GLY A 234 -6.18 5.82 -5.46
N VAL A 235 -6.39 5.57 -6.73
CA VAL A 235 -7.55 4.85 -7.27
C VAL A 235 -7.04 3.62 -8.01
N ALA A 236 -7.53 2.43 -7.63
CA ALA A 236 -7.11 1.17 -8.23
C ALA A 236 -8.31 0.29 -8.59
N ASP A 237 -8.28 -0.28 -9.78
CA ASP A 237 -9.11 -1.42 -10.13
C ASP A 237 -8.46 -2.68 -9.60
N ARG A 238 -9.01 -3.23 -8.50
CA ARG A 238 -8.49 -4.42 -7.79
C ARG A 238 -9.05 -5.74 -8.34
N THR A 239 -9.83 -5.68 -9.43
CA THR A 239 -10.52 -6.84 -9.99
C THR A 239 -11.44 -7.52 -8.96
N ASN A 240 -11.65 -8.82 -9.06
CA ASN A 240 -12.34 -9.62 -8.05
C ASN A 240 -11.36 -10.32 -7.07
N TYR A 241 -10.09 -9.92 -7.05
CA TYR A 241 -9.04 -10.63 -6.32
C TYR A 241 -9.38 -10.82 -4.84
N ASP A 242 -9.68 -9.73 -4.14
CA ASP A 242 -9.89 -9.77 -2.69
C ASP A 242 -11.09 -10.65 -2.31
N LEU A 243 -12.23 -10.48 -2.97
CA LEU A 243 -13.42 -11.31 -2.72
C LEU A 243 -13.14 -12.78 -3.01
N SER A 244 -12.47 -13.08 -4.13
CA SER A 244 -12.09 -14.45 -4.52
C SER A 244 -11.15 -15.10 -3.49
N GLN A 245 -10.17 -14.35 -2.95
CA GLN A 245 -9.28 -14.86 -1.91
C GLN A 245 -10.04 -15.14 -0.60
N HIS A 246 -10.89 -14.21 -0.16
CA HIS A 246 -11.69 -14.42 1.05
C HIS A 246 -12.69 -15.55 0.89
N GLN A 247 -13.31 -15.71 -0.28
CA GLN A 247 -14.15 -16.88 -0.61
C GLN A 247 -13.35 -18.19 -0.48
N LYS A 248 -12.17 -18.25 -1.12
CA LYS A 248 -11.30 -19.44 -1.10
C LYS A 248 -10.90 -19.85 0.32
N PHE A 249 -10.53 -18.90 1.16
CA PHE A 249 -10.04 -19.18 2.52
C PHE A 249 -11.16 -19.39 3.56
N SER A 250 -12.31 -18.77 3.38
CA SER A 250 -13.45 -18.91 4.30
C SER A 250 -14.42 -20.02 3.90
N GLY A 251 -14.44 -20.42 2.63
CA GLY A 251 -15.47 -21.31 2.08
C GLY A 251 -16.86 -20.66 1.98
N GLN A 252 -16.94 -19.34 2.22
CA GLN A 252 -18.19 -18.58 2.07
C GLN A 252 -18.27 -18.03 0.65
N ASP A 253 -19.43 -18.14 0.03
CA ASP A 253 -19.68 -17.55 -1.28
C ASP A 253 -19.67 -16.01 -1.18
N MET A 254 -18.87 -15.38 -2.01
CA MET A 254 -18.70 -13.91 -2.08
C MET A 254 -19.30 -13.30 -3.36
N ASP A 255 -19.88 -14.13 -4.25
CA ASP A 255 -20.55 -13.69 -5.48
C ASP A 255 -21.92 -13.06 -5.20
#